data_e5972e1577caee1dfd216324eab342d3
#
_entry.id   e5972e1577caee1dfd216324eab342d3
#
_cell.length_a   1.000
_cell.length_b   1.000
_cell.length_c   1.000
_cell.angle_alpha   90.00
_cell.angle_beta   90.00
_cell.angle_gamma   90.00
#
_symmetry.space_group_name_H-M   'P 1'
#
loop_
_entity.id
_entity.type
_entity.pdbx_description
1 polymer ?
#
loop_
_entity_poly.entity_id
_entity_poly.type
_entity_poly.pdbx_seq_one_letter_code
_entity_poly.pdbx_strand_id
1 'polypeptide(L)'
;EAAKIALIENLQREDLNSLDQAKGLLRLQKEFNLSQEELGASVGKSRSTITNLLRLLNLSAEVQELLQDGKIEMGHARALLILNESDQINCAKRVVSESLSVRQCEAMVGGLNSKTKRGNDAQTKKDPNTALLEKELSDVLGSAVEIKHNKKGKGKLIVSFKSLEALQGVIEKIK
;
A
#
# COMPACT_ATOMS: atom_id res chain seq x y z
N GLU A 1 -23.28 24.80 -18.16
CA GLU A 1 -22.02 24.70 -18.97
C GLU A 1 -21.02 25.81 -18.62
N ALA A 2 -21.43 27.08 -18.45
CA ALA A 2 -20.51 28.16 -18.08
C ALA A 2 -19.69 27.87 -16.78
N ALA A 3 -20.32 27.33 -15.75
CA ALA A 3 -19.67 26.98 -14.49
C ALA A 3 -18.59 25.85 -14.67
N LYS A 4 -18.86 24.90 -15.55
CA LYS A 4 -17.90 23.84 -15.89
C LYS A 4 -16.65 24.42 -16.57
N ILE A 5 -16.85 25.32 -17.54
CA ILE A 5 -15.77 25.98 -18.27
C ILE A 5 -14.90 26.80 -17.32
N ALA A 6 -15.52 27.59 -16.43
CA ALA A 6 -14.79 28.39 -15.45
C ALA A 6 -13.96 27.54 -14.46
N LEU A 7 -14.49 26.39 -14.02
CA LEU A 7 -13.77 25.44 -13.17
C LEU A 7 -12.58 24.80 -13.90
N ILE A 8 -12.77 24.44 -15.17
CA ILE A 8 -11.69 23.86 -16.00
C ILE A 8 -10.58 24.88 -16.24
N GLU A 9 -10.95 26.15 -16.58
CA GLU A 9 -9.98 27.24 -16.76
C GLU A 9 -9.13 27.44 -15.49
N ASN A 10 -9.80 27.49 -14.34
CA ASN A 10 -9.11 27.63 -13.06
C ASN A 10 -8.16 26.44 -12.75
N LEU A 11 -8.55 25.22 -13.14
CA LEU A 11 -7.70 24.03 -12.97
C LEU A 11 -6.50 23.96 -13.94
N GLN A 12 -6.53 24.69 -15.02
CA GLN A 12 -5.44 24.77 -16.01
C GLN A 12 -4.38 25.82 -15.67
N ARG A 13 -4.56 26.57 -14.57
CA ARG A 13 -3.55 27.53 -14.11
C ARG A 13 -2.29 26.81 -13.65
N GLU A 14 -1.14 27.30 -14.06
CA GLU A 14 0.18 26.69 -13.79
C GLU A 14 0.63 26.86 -12.34
N ASP A 15 0.02 27.78 -11.60
CA ASP A 15 0.38 28.10 -10.21
C ASP A 15 -0.32 27.22 -9.14
N LEU A 16 -1.22 26.30 -9.56
CA LEU A 16 -1.92 25.40 -8.64
C LEU A 16 -1.01 24.26 -8.16
N ASN A 17 -0.92 24.09 -6.84
CA ASN A 17 -0.27 22.91 -6.27
C ASN A 17 -1.09 21.62 -6.55
N SER A 18 -0.46 20.47 -6.40
CA SER A 18 -1.07 19.16 -6.72
C SER A 18 -2.30 18.83 -5.87
N LEU A 19 -2.39 19.32 -4.62
CA LEU A 19 -3.54 19.13 -3.74
C LEU A 19 -4.71 20.01 -4.14
N ASP A 20 -4.47 21.26 -4.53
CA ASP A 20 -5.54 22.15 -5.01
C ASP A 20 -6.07 21.67 -6.36
N GLN A 21 -5.21 21.18 -7.24
CA GLN A 21 -5.64 20.47 -8.45
C GLN A 21 -6.53 19.27 -8.12
N ALA A 22 -6.13 18.44 -7.13
CA ALA A 22 -6.91 17.27 -6.71
C ALA A 22 -8.29 17.66 -6.15
N LYS A 23 -8.36 18.71 -5.31
CA LYS A 23 -9.61 19.23 -4.75
C LYS A 23 -10.54 19.77 -5.86
N GLY A 24 -9.99 20.54 -6.78
CA GLY A 24 -10.75 21.06 -7.93
C GLY A 24 -11.27 19.96 -8.85
N LEU A 25 -10.45 18.92 -9.11
CA LEU A 25 -10.85 17.75 -9.89
C LEU A 25 -11.96 16.96 -9.19
N LEU A 26 -11.87 16.76 -7.87
CA LEU A 26 -12.92 16.10 -7.09
C LEU A 26 -14.23 16.88 -7.13
N ARG A 27 -14.16 18.21 -7.04
CA ARG A 27 -15.32 19.08 -7.15
C ARG A 27 -15.96 18.96 -8.53
N LEU A 28 -15.17 19.06 -9.60
CA LEU A 28 -15.64 18.91 -10.97
C LEU A 28 -16.29 17.54 -11.21
N GLN A 29 -15.70 16.48 -10.67
CA GLN A 29 -16.23 15.12 -10.72
C GLN A 29 -17.63 15.03 -10.09
N LYS A 30 -17.78 15.58 -8.88
CA LYS A 30 -19.04 15.50 -8.11
C LYS A 30 -20.14 16.38 -8.70
N GLU A 31 -19.81 17.63 -9.08
CA GLU A 31 -20.81 18.59 -9.58
C GLU A 31 -21.37 18.19 -10.96
N PHE A 32 -20.53 17.56 -11.80
CA PHE A 32 -20.92 17.20 -13.18
C PHE A 32 -21.01 15.70 -13.40
N ASN A 33 -20.85 14.88 -12.36
CA ASN A 33 -20.94 13.41 -12.39
C ASN A 33 -20.04 12.77 -13.48
N LEU A 34 -18.80 13.28 -13.62
CA LEU A 34 -17.87 12.87 -14.65
C LEU A 34 -17.08 11.63 -14.22
N SER A 35 -16.81 10.72 -15.15
CA SER A 35 -15.82 9.67 -14.98
C SER A 35 -14.41 10.25 -14.96
N GLN A 36 -13.43 9.49 -14.42
CA GLN A 36 -12.03 9.92 -14.42
C GLN A 36 -11.45 10.10 -15.84
N GLU A 37 -12.01 9.41 -16.81
CA GLU A 37 -11.62 9.50 -18.23
C GLU A 37 -12.11 10.81 -18.84
N GLU A 38 -13.39 11.16 -18.62
CA GLU A 38 -13.97 12.43 -19.05
C GLU A 38 -13.33 13.63 -18.37
N LEU A 39 -12.96 13.50 -17.08
CA LEU A 39 -12.18 14.51 -16.38
C LEU A 39 -10.81 14.71 -17.05
N GLY A 40 -10.11 13.62 -17.35
CA GLY A 40 -8.84 13.68 -18.05
C GLY A 40 -8.94 14.41 -19.39
N ALA A 41 -9.92 14.02 -20.20
CA ALA A 41 -10.19 14.66 -21.47
C ALA A 41 -10.50 16.16 -21.32
N SER A 42 -11.29 16.54 -20.30
CA SER A 42 -11.70 17.94 -20.04
C SER A 42 -10.53 18.86 -19.65
N VAL A 43 -9.51 18.34 -18.94
CA VAL A 43 -8.36 19.13 -18.46
C VAL A 43 -7.05 18.82 -19.19
N GLY A 44 -7.08 18.02 -20.27
CA GLY A 44 -5.89 17.67 -21.05
C GLY A 44 -4.90 16.75 -20.33
N LYS A 45 -5.38 15.92 -19.38
CA LYS A 45 -4.54 14.99 -18.61
C LYS A 45 -4.98 13.55 -18.83
N SER A 46 -4.03 12.60 -18.68
CA SER A 46 -4.36 11.17 -18.76
C SER A 46 -5.23 10.73 -17.57
N ARG A 47 -6.07 9.69 -17.76
CA ARG A 47 -6.84 9.06 -16.69
C ARG A 47 -5.95 8.66 -15.51
N SER A 48 -4.75 8.13 -15.77
CA SER A 48 -3.79 7.75 -14.72
C SER A 48 -3.31 8.95 -13.90
N THR A 49 -3.10 10.10 -14.53
CA THR A 49 -2.74 11.35 -13.85
C THR A 49 -3.89 11.81 -12.95
N ILE A 50 -5.14 11.79 -13.44
CA ILE A 50 -6.32 12.12 -12.66
C ILE A 50 -6.47 11.21 -11.44
N THR A 51 -6.35 9.89 -11.65
CA THR A 51 -6.39 8.90 -10.56
C THR A 51 -5.34 9.19 -9.49
N ASN A 52 -4.09 9.48 -9.90
CA ASN A 52 -3.01 9.78 -8.97
C ASN A 52 -3.24 11.07 -8.19
N LEU A 53 -3.74 12.11 -8.83
CA LEU A 53 -4.09 13.37 -8.15
C LEU A 53 -5.21 13.16 -7.14
N LEU A 54 -6.31 12.52 -7.52
CA LEU A 54 -7.44 12.26 -6.61
C LEU A 54 -7.02 11.42 -5.40
N ARG A 55 -6.10 10.48 -5.57
CA ARG A 55 -5.58 9.66 -4.47
C ARG A 55 -4.81 10.46 -3.42
N LEU A 56 -4.22 11.62 -3.76
CA LEU A 56 -3.54 12.47 -2.78
C LEU A 56 -4.47 12.97 -1.67
N LEU A 57 -5.77 13.08 -1.95
CA LEU A 57 -6.77 13.45 -0.95
C LEU A 57 -7.00 12.39 0.14
N ASN A 58 -6.50 11.18 -0.06
CA ASN A 58 -6.56 10.09 0.93
C ASN A 58 -5.33 10.05 1.87
N LEU A 59 -4.41 10.99 1.71
CA LEU A 59 -3.30 11.16 2.65
C LEU A 59 -3.79 11.75 3.97
N SER A 60 -3.09 11.46 5.07
CA SER A 60 -3.33 12.14 6.34
C SER A 60 -3.11 13.65 6.22
N ALA A 61 -3.81 14.44 7.05
CA ALA A 61 -3.75 15.90 7.00
C ALA A 61 -2.30 16.42 7.13
N GLU A 62 -1.51 15.85 8.06
CA GLU A 62 -0.11 16.23 8.25
C GLU A 62 0.75 16.00 6.98
N VAL A 63 0.51 14.90 6.27
CA VAL A 63 1.24 14.58 5.04
C VAL A 63 0.81 15.47 3.88
N GLN A 64 -0.49 15.85 3.84
CA GLN A 64 -0.98 16.82 2.87
C GLN A 64 -0.34 18.20 3.08
N GLU A 65 -0.19 18.65 4.35
CA GLU A 65 0.49 19.89 4.68
C GLU A 65 1.96 19.87 4.23
N LEU A 66 2.69 18.79 4.51
CA LEU A 66 4.09 18.63 4.06
C LEU A 66 4.22 18.68 2.53
N LEU A 67 3.25 18.14 1.81
CA LEU A 67 3.21 18.20 0.35
C LEU A 67 2.88 19.62 -0.14
N GLN A 68 1.97 20.32 0.52
CA GLN A 68 1.58 21.69 0.19
C GLN A 68 2.72 22.68 0.44
N ASP A 69 3.47 22.48 1.54
CA ASP A 69 4.66 23.27 1.88
C ASP A 69 5.87 22.95 0.97
N GLY A 70 5.76 22.00 0.05
CA GLY A 70 6.87 21.56 -0.79
C GLY A 70 7.99 20.80 -0.05
N LYS A 71 7.75 20.39 1.21
CA LYS A 71 8.72 19.62 2.01
C LYS A 71 8.87 18.18 1.52
N ILE A 72 7.85 17.66 0.85
CA ILE A 72 7.86 16.37 0.16
C ILE A 72 7.31 16.54 -1.27
N GLU A 73 7.78 15.71 -2.20
CA GLU A 73 7.33 15.72 -3.59
C GLU A 73 6.13 14.79 -3.81
N MET A 74 5.43 14.96 -4.93
CA MET A 74 4.32 14.08 -5.34
C MET A 74 4.72 12.58 -5.38
N GLY A 75 5.96 12.28 -5.74
CA GLY A 75 6.50 10.92 -5.74
C GLY A 75 6.51 10.30 -4.35
N HIS A 76 6.97 11.05 -3.34
CA HIS A 76 6.93 10.64 -1.94
C HIS A 76 5.49 10.43 -1.47
N ALA A 77 4.61 11.40 -1.73
CA ALA A 77 3.20 11.33 -1.38
C ALA A 77 2.51 10.07 -1.94
N ARG A 78 2.80 9.72 -3.21
CA ARG A 78 2.27 8.50 -3.85
C ARG A 78 2.77 7.22 -3.20
N ALA A 79 4.05 7.15 -2.83
CA ALA A 79 4.61 6.00 -2.13
C ALA A 79 3.94 5.79 -0.76
N LEU A 80 3.65 6.87 -0.03
CA LEU A 80 3.04 6.83 1.29
C LEU A 80 1.56 6.39 1.29
N LEU A 81 0.85 6.50 0.17
CA LEU A 81 -0.58 6.16 0.07
C LEU A 81 -0.94 4.70 0.40
N ILE A 82 0.02 3.79 0.41
CA ILE A 82 -0.22 2.37 0.72
C ILE A 82 -0.14 2.06 2.21
N LEU A 83 0.30 3.02 3.01
CA LEU A 83 0.46 2.90 4.46
C LEU A 83 -0.81 3.34 5.19
N ASN A 84 -1.00 2.86 6.42
CA ASN A 84 -1.97 3.43 7.34
C ASN A 84 -1.55 4.83 7.81
N GLU A 85 -2.46 5.58 8.40
CA GLU A 85 -2.24 6.98 8.78
C GLU A 85 -1.01 7.20 9.67
N SER A 86 -0.82 6.38 10.72
CA SER A 86 0.32 6.50 11.63
C SER A 86 1.65 6.27 10.92
N ASP A 87 1.72 5.26 10.05
CA ASP A 87 2.94 4.97 9.30
C ASP A 87 3.19 6.02 8.22
N GLN A 88 2.15 6.58 7.60
CA GLN A 88 2.27 7.71 6.66
C GLN A 88 2.97 8.89 7.31
N ILE A 89 2.51 9.31 8.49
CA ILE A 89 3.05 10.45 9.23
C ILE A 89 4.52 10.20 9.63
N ASN A 90 4.80 9.02 10.19
CA ASN A 90 6.17 8.66 10.61
C ASN A 90 7.13 8.61 9.42
N CYS A 91 6.74 8.01 8.31
CA CYS A 91 7.54 7.95 7.11
C CYS A 91 7.73 9.32 6.48
N ALA A 92 6.69 10.15 6.42
CA ALA A 92 6.79 11.52 5.90
C ALA A 92 7.77 12.38 6.71
N LYS A 93 7.72 12.31 8.05
CA LYS A 93 8.68 12.98 8.93
C LYS A 93 10.12 12.53 8.66
N ARG A 94 10.33 11.22 8.43
CA ARG A 94 11.66 10.70 8.06
C ARG A 94 12.11 11.17 6.70
N VAL A 95 11.23 11.20 5.69
CA VAL A 95 11.56 11.74 4.36
C VAL A 95 12.09 13.16 4.47
N VAL A 96 11.45 14.01 5.29
CA VAL A 96 11.87 15.40 5.50
C VAL A 96 13.19 15.49 6.28
N SER A 97 13.30 14.79 7.42
CA SER A 97 14.47 14.87 8.30
C SER A 97 15.75 14.29 7.69
N GLU A 98 15.62 13.21 6.92
CA GLU A 98 16.73 12.50 6.28
C GLU A 98 16.93 12.93 4.82
N SER A 99 16.14 13.88 4.30
CA SER A 99 16.15 14.34 2.89
C SER A 99 16.15 13.18 1.89
N LEU A 100 15.28 12.20 2.12
CA LEU A 100 15.22 10.97 1.31
C LEU A 100 14.73 11.29 -0.11
N SER A 101 15.33 10.63 -1.09
CA SER A 101 14.81 10.63 -2.46
C SER A 101 13.55 9.78 -2.58
N VAL A 102 12.76 9.98 -3.64
CA VAL A 102 11.55 9.19 -3.92
C VAL A 102 11.85 7.68 -3.92
N ARG A 103 12.96 7.24 -4.53
CA ARG A 103 13.37 5.83 -4.57
C ARG A 103 13.67 5.26 -3.17
N GLN A 104 14.32 6.04 -2.31
CA GLN A 104 14.61 5.63 -0.93
C GLN A 104 13.31 5.54 -0.10
N CYS A 105 12.39 6.47 -0.30
CA CYS A 105 11.06 6.43 0.29
C CYS A 105 10.28 5.18 -0.16
N GLU A 106 10.26 4.87 -1.45
CA GLU A 106 9.61 3.66 -1.98
C GLU A 106 10.21 2.38 -1.38
N ALA A 107 11.54 2.30 -1.26
CA ALA A 107 12.22 1.16 -0.64
C ALA A 107 11.85 1.02 0.86
N MET A 108 11.84 2.13 1.60
CA MET A 108 11.44 2.17 3.02
C MET A 108 9.99 1.69 3.20
N VAL A 109 9.07 2.22 2.41
CA VAL A 109 7.65 1.86 2.43
C VAL A 109 7.43 0.39 2.03
N GLY A 110 8.15 -0.10 1.01
CA GLY A 110 8.14 -1.50 0.59
C GLY A 110 8.58 -2.45 1.71
N GLY A 111 9.62 -2.07 2.47
CA GLY A 111 10.10 -2.80 3.64
C GLY A 111 9.08 -2.88 4.77
N LEU A 112 8.36 -1.78 5.05
CA LEU A 112 7.30 -1.74 6.06
C LEU A 112 6.08 -2.57 5.63
N ASN A 113 5.64 -2.43 4.39
CA ASN A 113 4.49 -3.17 3.86
C ASN A 113 4.73 -4.69 3.84
N SER A 114 5.98 -5.13 3.60
CA SER A 114 6.34 -6.54 3.69
C SER A 114 6.35 -7.06 5.14
N LYS A 115 6.70 -6.23 6.12
CA LYS A 115 6.60 -6.56 7.55
C LYS A 115 5.14 -6.58 8.03
N THR A 116 4.32 -5.66 7.58
CA THR A 116 2.89 -5.59 7.92
C THR A 116 2.11 -6.75 7.31
N LYS A 117 2.45 -7.18 6.08
CA LYS A 117 1.89 -8.41 5.49
C LYS A 117 2.32 -9.68 6.25
N ARG A 118 3.56 -9.75 6.74
CA ARG A 118 4.01 -10.85 7.62
C ARG A 118 3.37 -10.78 9.01
N GLY A 119 3.07 -9.58 9.52
CA GLY A 119 2.40 -9.38 10.81
C GLY A 119 0.88 -9.65 10.78
N ASN A 120 0.21 -9.37 9.67
CA ASN A 120 -1.22 -9.68 9.52
C ASN A 120 -1.51 -11.16 9.19
N ASP A 121 -0.55 -11.89 8.62
CA ASP A 121 -0.64 -13.35 8.53
C ASP A 121 -0.45 -14.03 9.91
N ALA A 122 0.08 -13.31 10.93
CA ALA A 122 0.33 -13.85 12.27
C ALA A 122 -0.83 -13.66 13.27
N GLN A 123 -1.96 -13.03 12.88
CA GLN A 123 -3.12 -12.80 13.79
C GLN A 123 -4.48 -13.26 13.26
N THR A 124 -4.54 -14.17 12.32
CA THR A 124 -5.66 -15.11 12.36
C THR A 124 -5.43 -16.00 13.59
N LYS A 125 -6.26 -15.89 14.63
CA LYS A 125 -6.29 -16.86 15.74
C LYS A 125 -6.19 -18.24 15.11
N LYS A 126 -5.01 -18.89 15.24
CA LYS A 126 -4.83 -20.26 14.75
C LYS A 126 -5.93 -21.09 15.41
N ASP A 127 -6.69 -21.82 14.61
CA ASP A 127 -7.61 -22.81 15.12
C ASP A 127 -6.82 -23.75 16.07
N PRO A 128 -7.26 -23.94 17.32
CA PRO A 128 -6.58 -24.83 18.27
C PRO A 128 -6.20 -26.18 17.67
N ASN A 129 -7.06 -26.74 16.79
CA ASN A 129 -6.81 -27.99 16.09
C ASN A 129 -5.64 -27.88 15.10
N THR A 130 -5.52 -26.75 14.39
CA THR A 130 -4.41 -26.52 13.45
C THR A 130 -3.08 -26.37 14.20
N ALA A 131 -3.08 -25.73 15.37
CA ALA A 131 -1.88 -25.59 16.19
C ALA A 131 -1.42 -26.95 16.79
N LEU A 132 -2.33 -27.83 17.14
CA LEU A 132 -2.04 -29.20 17.56
C LEU A 132 -1.41 -30.01 16.44
N LEU A 133 -2.01 -29.98 15.24
CA LEU A 133 -1.49 -30.67 14.04
C LEU A 133 -0.09 -30.15 13.64
N GLU A 134 0.16 -28.84 13.72
CA GLU A 134 1.49 -28.28 13.47
C GLU A 134 2.54 -28.81 14.45
N LYS A 135 2.17 -28.96 15.74
CA LYS A 135 3.05 -29.49 16.75
C LYS A 135 3.35 -30.97 16.51
N GLU A 136 2.30 -31.78 16.32
CA GLU A 136 2.45 -33.21 16.03
C GLU A 136 3.33 -33.46 14.79
N LEU A 137 3.08 -32.73 13.69
CA LEU A 137 3.88 -32.83 12.47
C LEU A 137 5.31 -32.36 12.67
N SER A 138 5.54 -31.31 13.49
CA SER A 138 6.89 -30.83 13.81
C SER A 138 7.68 -31.86 14.63
N ASP A 139 7.02 -32.52 15.58
CA ASP A 139 7.62 -33.59 16.41
C ASP A 139 7.97 -34.83 15.54
N VAL A 140 7.08 -35.23 14.65
CA VAL A 140 7.32 -36.36 13.71
C VAL A 140 8.44 -36.05 12.72
N LEU A 141 8.41 -34.88 12.08
CA LEU A 141 9.35 -34.50 11.03
C LEU A 141 10.70 -34.01 11.54
N GLY A 142 10.77 -33.62 12.84
CA GLY A 142 11.97 -33.02 13.43
C GLY A 142 12.32 -31.64 12.85
N SER A 143 11.34 -30.96 12.27
CA SER A 143 11.48 -29.68 11.57
C SER A 143 10.25 -28.81 11.81
N ALA A 144 10.43 -27.49 11.88
CA ALA A 144 9.31 -26.58 12.09
C ALA A 144 8.29 -26.65 10.93
N VAL A 145 7.03 -26.92 11.27
CA VAL A 145 5.91 -27.06 10.33
C VAL A 145 4.90 -25.93 10.55
N GLU A 146 4.45 -25.32 9.49
CA GLU A 146 3.41 -24.31 9.47
C GLU A 146 2.29 -24.70 8.49
N ILE A 147 1.03 -24.69 8.95
CA ILE A 147 -0.16 -24.99 8.15
C ILE A 147 -0.91 -23.69 7.88
N LYS A 148 -1.02 -23.30 6.60
CA LYS A 148 -1.83 -22.15 6.17
C LYS A 148 -3.03 -22.65 5.38
N HIS A 149 -4.25 -22.42 5.87
CA HIS A 149 -5.47 -22.80 5.17
C HIS A 149 -6.49 -21.65 5.15
N ASN A 150 -7.38 -21.68 4.16
CA ASN A 150 -8.51 -20.75 4.08
C ASN A 150 -9.76 -21.37 4.75
N LYS A 151 -10.83 -20.58 4.89
CA LYS A 151 -12.12 -21.03 5.46
C LYS A 151 -12.77 -22.19 4.69
N LYS A 152 -12.33 -22.48 3.47
CA LYS A 152 -12.82 -23.59 2.61
C LYS A 152 -11.95 -24.85 2.73
N GLY A 153 -10.98 -24.90 3.66
CA GLY A 153 -10.09 -26.05 3.87
C GLY A 153 -8.94 -26.20 2.86
N LYS A 154 -8.83 -25.33 1.85
CA LYS A 154 -7.67 -25.34 0.94
C LYS A 154 -6.49 -24.63 1.59
N GLY A 155 -5.31 -25.27 1.58
CA GLY A 155 -4.16 -24.72 2.26
C GLY A 155 -2.82 -25.20 1.72
N LYS A 156 -1.76 -24.83 2.43
CA LYS A 156 -0.37 -25.20 2.19
C LYS A 156 0.26 -25.66 3.49
N LEU A 157 1.03 -26.73 3.41
CA LEU A 157 1.94 -27.18 4.45
C LEU A 157 3.34 -26.64 4.13
N ILE A 158 3.97 -25.95 5.06
CA ILE A 158 5.29 -25.35 4.92
C ILE A 158 6.21 -26.00 5.95
N VAL A 159 7.23 -26.71 5.50
CA VAL A 159 8.26 -27.30 6.36
C VAL A 159 9.54 -26.50 6.23
N SER A 160 10.03 -25.96 7.35
CA SER A 160 11.28 -25.17 7.39
C SER A 160 12.45 -26.07 7.78
N PHE A 161 13.49 -26.11 6.94
CA PHE A 161 14.70 -26.91 7.19
C PHE A 161 15.95 -26.04 7.19
N LYS A 162 16.97 -26.45 7.96
CA LYS A 162 18.23 -25.70 8.12
C LYS A 162 19.36 -26.18 7.19
N SER A 163 19.24 -27.38 6.65
CA SER A 163 20.23 -27.98 5.73
C SER A 163 19.56 -28.96 4.76
N LEU A 164 20.23 -29.28 3.65
CA LEU A 164 19.74 -30.28 2.69
C LEU A 164 19.62 -31.67 3.30
N GLU A 165 20.48 -31.99 4.26
CA GLU A 165 20.45 -33.25 5.02
C GLU A 165 19.19 -33.36 5.87
N ALA A 166 18.79 -32.23 6.54
CA ALA A 166 17.56 -32.16 7.29
C ALA A 166 16.33 -32.31 6.37
N LEU A 167 16.38 -31.76 5.15
CA LEU A 167 15.34 -31.95 4.15
C LEU A 167 15.20 -33.41 3.73
N GLN A 168 16.33 -34.11 3.54
CA GLN A 168 16.32 -35.53 3.18
C GLN A 168 15.69 -36.39 4.28
N GLY A 169 16.01 -36.11 5.56
CA GLY A 169 15.39 -36.77 6.71
C GLY A 169 13.87 -36.50 6.81
N VAL A 170 13.41 -35.30 6.42
CA VAL A 170 11.97 -34.98 6.32
C VAL A 170 11.31 -35.83 5.21
N ILE A 171 11.94 -35.94 4.04
CA ILE A 171 11.41 -36.71 2.90
C ILE A 171 11.29 -38.20 3.23
N GLU A 172 12.26 -38.75 3.96
CA GLU A 172 12.24 -40.15 4.40
C GLU A 172 11.10 -40.47 5.36
N LYS A 173 10.72 -39.50 6.20
CA LYS A 173 9.60 -39.65 7.15
C LYS A 173 8.21 -39.43 6.55
N ILE A 174 8.14 -38.86 5.36
CA ILE A 174 6.87 -38.66 4.61
C ILE A 174 6.57 -39.83 3.68
N LYS A 175 7.59 -40.63 3.32
CA LYS A 175 7.42 -41.88 2.55
C LYS A 175 6.90 -43.00 3.41
#